data_01576fa9216a6ef7699825b126350323
#
_entry.id   01576fa9216a6ef7699825b126350323
#
_cell.length_a   1.000
_cell.length_b   1.000
_cell.length_c   1.000
_cell.angle_alpha   90.00
_cell.angle_beta   90.00
_cell.angle_gamma   90.00
#
_symmetry.space_group_name_H-M   'P 1'
#
loop_
_entity.id
_entity.type
_entity.pdbx_description
1 polymer ?
#
loop_
_entity_poly.entity_id
_entity_poly.type
_entity_poly.pdbx_seq_one_letter_code
_entity_poly.pdbx_strand_id
1 'polypeptide(L)'
;NQSLCISSRFNFKSDDIDLDQNALAQVLSLYGGRPLKKQSLNKNIKRLGVGESLKFDNKKLLIEKLEFVPKNTFLKNDNSKLELYFNIFIESLKSRSSDTQNIVFLSSGWDSTSILAGLVHLYGPDKIDCVIGRMKYSKRSGIINQFEIDRAKKIADYFKVRLHIVELDYTEKVEDIIEEAKPFLKEQMFSNFTAINHFLLAKGAKKIAVEGSSVFVGEISDGAHNFGFSQYFSIFHHNSFAFREYSDKMASYLFGPTFLERLIDNNYTDDPVWKIFQLYNESTKFDEIEEGKENISLQLLSSLFLSGGRIPLYSCLNSKKLFNDKAIKDFFNYNKKIYLDDFKGKIEPENLYSIYLHLYHSFHWQGGTVSTFEKMCDVFNLKCRLPFLDIKLIDFLSIMPESWGRGLDINNTKYPLKWVLNNKIDYPIELQNGPHSYIYDIDPDFSHVSELVNASSLKKLYLSELTKDSFINKFNSKYYNTEYIKSIILRYSSGEEMKGEDLNHIYNLGNLAILGTI
;
A
#
# COMPACT_ATOMS: atom_id res chain seq x y z
N ASN A 1 11.15 15.92 35.64
CA ASN A 1 11.02 16.81 34.47
C ASN A 1 10.56 15.96 33.29
N GLN A 2 9.29 16.09 32.92
CA GLN A 2 8.80 15.50 31.66
C GLN A 2 9.13 16.50 30.54
N SER A 3 10.01 16.11 29.62
CA SER A 3 10.30 16.87 28.41
C SER A 3 9.47 16.31 27.24
N LEU A 4 8.85 17.19 26.45
CA LEU A 4 8.19 16.84 25.21
C LEU A 4 9.21 16.95 24.08
N CYS A 5 9.35 15.90 23.27
CA CYS A 5 10.14 15.93 22.06
C CYS A 5 9.22 15.79 20.85
N ILE A 6 9.37 16.66 19.86
CA ILE A 6 8.62 16.63 18.60
C ILE A 6 9.62 16.45 17.46
N SER A 7 9.38 15.49 16.58
CA SER A 7 10.25 15.21 15.44
C SER A 7 9.44 14.73 14.24
N SER A 8 9.92 15.02 13.04
CA SER A 8 9.45 14.40 11.80
C SER A 8 10.05 13.01 11.55
N ARG A 9 10.97 12.57 12.41
CA ARG A 9 11.65 11.26 12.36
C ARG A 9 11.48 10.54 13.69
N PHE A 10 11.52 9.20 13.68
CA PHE A 10 11.45 8.37 14.89
C PHE A 10 12.80 8.25 15.63
N ASN A 11 13.73 9.15 15.44
CA ASN A 11 15.07 9.13 16.00
C ASN A 11 15.15 9.42 17.52
N PHE A 12 14.12 9.03 18.25
CA PHE A 12 14.12 9.08 19.71
C PHE A 12 15.02 7.97 20.24
N LYS A 13 16.15 8.31 20.80
CA LYS A 13 17.03 7.37 21.49
C LYS A 13 16.30 6.86 22.74
N SER A 14 15.80 5.65 22.67
CA SER A 14 15.31 4.89 23.82
C SER A 14 15.94 3.52 23.72
N ASP A 15 16.78 3.19 24.66
CA ASP A 15 17.41 1.86 24.75
C ASP A 15 16.37 0.79 25.11
N ASP A 16 15.26 1.18 25.77
CA ASP A 16 14.15 0.32 26.11
C ASP A 16 12.88 0.74 25.33
N ILE A 17 12.45 -0.13 24.42
CA ILE A 17 11.18 0.00 23.72
C ILE A 17 10.06 -0.60 24.60
N ASP A 18 9.21 0.25 25.17
CA ASP A 18 7.95 -0.21 25.75
C ASP A 18 6.97 -0.56 24.62
N LEU A 19 6.93 -1.86 24.27
CA LEU A 19 6.25 -2.35 23.07
C LEU A 19 4.73 -2.19 23.16
N ASP A 20 4.15 -1.47 22.19
CA ASP A 20 2.70 -1.37 22.03
C ASP A 20 2.17 -2.64 21.36
N GLN A 21 1.52 -3.51 22.15
CA GLN A 21 1.03 -4.80 21.68
C GLN A 21 -0.08 -4.66 20.62
N ASN A 22 -0.88 -3.59 20.63
CA ASN A 22 -1.87 -3.33 19.59
C ASN A 22 -1.22 -2.90 18.28
N ALA A 23 -0.21 -2.02 18.34
CA ALA A 23 0.56 -1.64 17.16
C ALA A 23 1.31 -2.85 16.57
N LEU A 24 1.87 -3.72 17.42
CA LEU A 24 2.51 -4.96 16.96
C LEU A 24 1.52 -5.91 16.31
N ALA A 25 0.30 -6.06 16.88
CA ALA A 25 -0.73 -6.90 16.27
C ALA A 25 -1.09 -6.43 14.86
N GLN A 26 -1.11 -5.14 14.62
CA GLN A 26 -1.39 -4.57 13.29
C GLN A 26 -0.26 -4.77 12.30
N VAL A 27 0.98 -4.58 12.74
CA VAL A 27 2.16 -4.88 11.94
C VAL A 27 2.15 -6.35 11.49
N LEU A 28 1.68 -7.26 12.33
CA LEU A 28 1.63 -8.69 12.04
C LEU A 28 0.41 -9.12 11.21
N SER A 29 -0.69 -8.37 11.27
CA SER A 29 -1.98 -8.80 10.69
C SER A 29 -2.40 -8.05 9.45
N LEU A 30 -2.19 -6.74 9.39
CA LEU A 30 -2.65 -5.91 8.30
C LEU A 30 -1.50 -5.50 7.38
N TYR A 31 -1.56 -5.90 6.13
CA TYR A 31 -0.65 -5.46 5.07
C TYR A 31 0.84 -5.60 5.39
N GLY A 32 1.22 -6.55 6.21
CA GLY A 32 2.61 -6.82 6.54
C GLY A 32 3.44 -5.57 6.86
N GLY A 33 3.64 -5.30 8.14
CA GLY A 33 4.59 -4.29 8.57
C GLY A 33 4.12 -2.84 8.60
N ARG A 34 2.81 -2.57 8.67
CA ARG A 34 2.28 -1.20 8.76
C ARG A 34 1.79 -0.87 10.15
N PRO A 35 2.38 0.12 10.82
CA PRO A 35 1.87 0.58 12.11
C PRO A 35 0.58 1.39 11.92
N LEU A 36 -0.20 1.44 13.01
CA LEU A 36 -1.42 2.23 13.08
C LEU A 36 -1.22 3.73 12.95
N LYS A 37 -2.30 4.39 12.55
CA LYS A 37 -2.38 5.81 12.29
C LYS A 37 -1.85 6.69 13.42
N LYS A 38 -2.10 6.49 14.65
CA LYS A 38 -1.64 7.32 15.78
C LYS A 38 -0.64 6.63 16.68
N GLN A 39 -0.32 5.39 16.39
CA GLN A 39 0.55 4.57 17.21
C GLN A 39 1.91 4.35 16.52
N SER A 40 2.86 3.97 17.31
CA SER A 40 4.10 3.37 16.88
C SER A 40 4.30 2.07 17.65
N LEU A 41 5.30 1.29 17.29
CA LEU A 41 5.68 0.10 18.08
C LEU A 41 6.14 0.45 19.51
N ASN A 42 6.51 1.70 19.78
CA ASN A 42 6.85 2.20 21.12
C ASN A 42 5.67 2.99 21.69
N LYS A 43 5.09 2.54 22.82
CA LYS A 43 3.96 3.20 23.51
C LYS A 43 4.19 4.68 23.82
N ASN A 44 5.45 5.06 24.05
CA ASN A 44 5.83 6.41 24.41
C ASN A 44 5.90 7.37 23.21
N ILE A 45 5.85 6.83 21.98
CA ILE A 45 5.87 7.62 20.75
C ILE A 45 4.49 7.62 20.13
N LYS A 46 3.88 8.81 20.01
CA LYS A 46 2.59 9.01 19.35
C LYS A 46 2.79 9.77 18.05
N ARG A 47 1.94 9.45 17.07
CA ARG A 47 1.94 10.12 15.75
C ARG A 47 0.70 10.99 15.64
N LEU A 48 0.82 12.10 14.92
CA LEU A 48 -0.36 12.87 14.51
C LEU A 48 -1.13 12.11 13.44
N GLY A 49 -2.44 12.16 13.52
CA GLY A 49 -3.34 11.64 12.49
C GLY A 49 -3.49 12.60 11.31
N VAL A 50 -4.18 12.15 10.26
CA VAL A 50 -4.54 13.01 9.13
C VAL A 50 -5.47 14.12 9.59
N GLY A 51 -5.19 15.35 9.17
CA GLY A 51 -5.93 16.54 9.59
C GLY A 51 -5.67 16.97 11.02
N GLU A 52 -4.74 16.32 11.75
CA GLU A 52 -4.37 16.74 13.09
C GLU A 52 -3.16 17.68 13.06
N SER A 53 -3.25 18.72 13.86
CA SER A 53 -2.16 19.66 14.14
C SER A 53 -1.88 19.72 15.63
N LEU A 54 -0.61 19.97 15.95
CA LEU A 54 -0.15 20.13 17.32
C LEU A 54 0.08 21.60 17.59
N LYS A 55 -0.61 22.12 18.61
CA LYS A 55 -0.45 23.50 19.07
C LYS A 55 0.06 23.50 20.51
N PHE A 56 1.08 24.26 20.76
CA PHE A 56 1.60 24.48 22.09
C PHE A 56 1.24 25.89 22.54
N ASP A 57 0.34 25.98 23.51
CA ASP A 57 -0.13 27.25 24.06
C ASP A 57 -0.14 27.21 25.59
N ASN A 58 0.38 28.27 26.22
CA ASN A 58 0.41 28.45 27.68
C ASN A 58 0.89 27.18 28.45
N LYS A 59 1.95 26.53 27.97
CA LYS A 59 2.49 25.27 28.51
C LYS A 59 1.56 24.06 28.41
N LYS A 60 0.48 24.16 27.62
CA LYS A 60 -0.42 23.05 27.30
C LYS A 60 -0.22 22.62 25.86
N LEU A 61 -0.25 21.31 25.68
CA LEU A 61 -0.22 20.70 24.37
C LEU A 61 -1.66 20.44 23.92
N LEU A 62 -2.06 21.01 22.80
CA LEU A 62 -3.38 20.84 22.22
C LEU A 62 -3.24 20.13 20.88
N ILE A 63 -4.10 19.14 20.64
CA ILE A 63 -4.24 18.49 19.33
C ILE A 63 -5.53 19.02 18.73
N GLU A 64 -5.41 19.79 17.66
CA GLU A 64 -6.53 20.27 16.87
C GLU A 64 -6.74 19.30 15.69
N LYS A 65 -7.97 18.91 15.42
CA LYS A 65 -8.36 18.04 14.31
C LYS A 65 -9.24 18.81 13.35
N LEU A 66 -8.80 18.92 12.10
CA LEU A 66 -9.67 19.40 11.02
C LEU A 66 -10.73 18.35 10.73
N GLU A 67 -11.98 18.73 10.82
CA GLU A 67 -13.10 17.84 10.51
C GLU A 67 -13.11 17.54 9.00
N PHE A 68 -13.18 16.25 8.67
CA PHE A 68 -13.38 15.82 7.30
C PHE A 68 -14.86 15.82 6.96
N VAL A 69 -15.22 16.56 5.92
CA VAL A 69 -16.58 16.63 5.38
C VAL A 69 -16.64 15.82 4.09
N PRO A 70 -17.39 14.70 4.06
CA PRO A 70 -17.55 13.91 2.85
C PRO A 70 -18.21 14.75 1.73
N LYS A 71 -17.76 14.53 0.49
CA LYS A 71 -18.27 15.20 -0.71
C LYS A 71 -19.04 14.21 -1.58
N ASN A 72 -20.14 14.66 -2.15
CA ASN A 72 -20.93 13.85 -3.07
C ASN A 72 -20.25 13.75 -4.45
N THR A 73 -20.41 12.60 -5.10
CA THR A 73 -19.94 12.39 -6.46
C THR A 73 -20.67 13.32 -7.44
N PHE A 74 -19.98 13.78 -8.47
CA PHE A 74 -20.64 14.55 -9.54
C PHE A 74 -21.39 13.58 -10.48
N LEU A 75 -22.63 13.97 -10.82
CA LEU A 75 -23.54 13.09 -11.58
C LEU A 75 -23.38 13.21 -13.10
N LYS A 76 -22.84 14.35 -13.60
CA LYS A 76 -22.68 14.56 -15.04
C LYS A 76 -21.28 14.25 -15.50
N ASN A 77 -21.19 13.30 -16.40
CA ASN A 77 -19.99 12.95 -17.13
C ASN A 77 -19.87 13.88 -18.34
N ASP A 78 -19.05 14.90 -18.25
CA ASP A 78 -18.74 15.78 -19.37
C ASP A 78 -17.22 15.93 -19.59
N ASN A 79 -16.84 16.27 -20.82
CA ASN A 79 -15.43 16.43 -21.17
C ASN A 79 -14.75 17.55 -20.38
N SER A 80 -15.51 18.53 -19.87
CA SER A 80 -14.96 19.63 -19.07
C SER A 80 -14.31 19.12 -17.78
N LYS A 81 -14.85 18.04 -17.21
CA LYS A 81 -14.29 17.39 -16.01
C LYS A 81 -12.98 16.68 -16.32
N LEU A 82 -12.86 16.06 -17.51
CA LEU A 82 -11.62 15.42 -17.95
C LEU A 82 -10.53 16.46 -18.25
N GLU A 83 -10.88 17.59 -18.83
CA GLU A 83 -9.98 18.74 -18.99
C GLU A 83 -9.51 19.28 -17.64
N LEU A 84 -10.42 19.39 -16.67
CA LEU A 84 -10.06 19.81 -15.31
C LEU A 84 -9.10 18.81 -14.67
N TYR A 85 -9.34 17.50 -14.81
CA TYR A 85 -8.43 16.46 -14.34
C TYR A 85 -7.04 16.61 -14.96
N PHE A 86 -6.95 16.81 -16.28
CA PHE A 86 -5.69 17.06 -16.98
C PHE A 86 -4.93 18.23 -16.36
N ASN A 87 -5.59 19.37 -16.19
CA ASN A 87 -4.97 20.57 -15.63
C ASN A 87 -4.46 20.32 -14.18
N ILE A 88 -5.25 19.64 -13.34
CA ILE A 88 -4.86 19.30 -11.98
C ILE A 88 -3.66 18.34 -11.98
N PHE A 89 -3.67 17.33 -12.86
CA PHE A 89 -2.57 16.36 -12.97
C PHE A 89 -1.28 17.03 -13.38
N ILE A 90 -1.29 17.86 -14.43
CA ILE A 90 -0.12 18.59 -14.90
C ILE A 90 0.40 19.57 -13.85
N GLU A 91 -0.48 20.29 -13.15
CA GLU A 91 -0.07 21.20 -12.09
C GLU A 91 0.53 20.44 -10.89
N SER A 92 0.04 19.25 -10.60
CA SER A 92 0.61 18.40 -9.54
C SER A 92 2.05 17.96 -9.85
N LEU A 93 2.37 17.73 -11.13
CA LEU A 93 3.73 17.43 -11.58
C LEU A 93 4.59 18.69 -11.53
N LYS A 94 4.12 19.80 -12.12
CA LYS A 94 4.84 21.06 -12.23
C LYS A 94 5.25 21.62 -10.87
N SER A 95 4.35 21.64 -9.92
CA SER A 95 4.60 22.14 -8.56
C SER A 95 5.63 21.34 -7.76
N ARG A 96 5.96 20.12 -8.21
CA ARG A 96 6.90 19.20 -7.56
C ARG A 96 8.19 19.02 -8.34
N SER A 97 8.26 19.52 -9.55
CA SER A 97 9.41 19.36 -10.43
C SER A 97 10.60 20.21 -10.00
N SER A 98 11.77 19.77 -10.41
CA SER A 98 13.01 20.50 -10.31
C SER A 98 13.39 21.09 -11.67
N ASP A 99 13.99 22.27 -11.65
CA ASP A 99 14.55 22.91 -12.86
C ASP A 99 15.85 22.23 -13.32
N THR A 100 16.51 21.47 -12.44
CA THR A 100 17.78 20.80 -12.74
C THR A 100 17.58 19.42 -13.29
N GLN A 101 16.97 18.51 -12.51
CA GLN A 101 16.78 17.10 -12.89
C GLN A 101 15.55 16.52 -12.20
N ASN A 102 14.80 15.72 -12.92
CA ASN A 102 13.67 14.93 -12.41
C ASN A 102 13.94 13.45 -12.65
N ILE A 103 13.97 12.67 -11.59
CA ILE A 103 14.20 11.22 -11.63
C ILE A 103 12.86 10.53 -11.40
N VAL A 104 12.49 9.57 -12.26
CA VAL A 104 11.25 8.81 -12.11
C VAL A 104 11.60 7.38 -11.72
N PHE A 105 11.07 6.89 -10.60
CA PHE A 105 11.05 5.46 -10.33
C PHE A 105 10.04 4.82 -11.28
N LEU A 106 10.57 4.28 -12.37
CA LEU A 106 9.79 3.81 -13.50
C LEU A 106 9.53 2.31 -13.37
N SER A 107 8.29 1.94 -13.01
CA SER A 107 7.78 0.62 -13.36
C SER A 107 7.24 0.65 -14.80
N SER A 108 6.86 -0.49 -15.35
CA SER A 108 6.23 -0.49 -16.67
C SER A 108 4.72 -0.18 -16.65
N GLY A 109 4.15 0.09 -15.46
CA GLY A 109 2.73 0.32 -15.25
C GLY A 109 2.28 1.76 -15.56
N TRP A 110 0.97 1.94 -15.72
CA TRP A 110 0.31 3.21 -16.07
C TRP A 110 0.73 4.39 -15.19
N ASP A 111 0.92 4.17 -13.89
CA ASP A 111 1.12 5.26 -12.91
C ASP A 111 2.48 5.93 -13.07
N SER A 112 3.54 5.16 -13.05
CA SER A 112 4.90 5.71 -13.20
C SER A 112 5.16 6.22 -14.62
N THR A 113 4.61 5.54 -15.64
CA THR A 113 4.78 5.96 -17.03
C THR A 113 3.97 7.21 -17.37
N SER A 114 2.81 7.43 -16.73
CA SER A 114 2.07 8.69 -16.87
C SER A 114 2.81 9.89 -16.26
N ILE A 115 3.50 9.69 -15.14
CA ILE A 115 4.38 10.70 -14.55
C ILE A 115 5.51 11.05 -15.52
N LEU A 116 6.17 10.02 -16.07
CA LEU A 116 7.22 10.21 -17.06
C LEU A 116 6.71 11.01 -18.26
N ALA A 117 5.58 10.59 -18.86
CA ALA A 117 4.98 11.27 -20.00
C ALA A 117 4.61 12.73 -19.69
N GLY A 118 4.02 12.98 -18.51
CA GLY A 118 3.69 14.32 -18.07
C GLY A 118 4.91 15.22 -17.85
N LEU A 119 6.00 14.67 -17.31
CA LEU A 119 7.26 15.42 -17.15
C LEU A 119 7.94 15.69 -18.48
N VAL A 120 7.94 14.73 -19.42
CA VAL A 120 8.47 14.95 -20.79
C VAL A 120 7.62 16.00 -21.53
N HIS A 121 6.30 15.93 -21.39
CA HIS A 121 5.40 16.95 -21.94
C HIS A 121 5.71 18.38 -21.42
N LEU A 122 6.07 18.50 -20.12
CA LEU A 122 6.38 19.80 -19.51
C LEU A 122 7.78 20.33 -19.84
N TYR A 123 8.78 19.46 -19.87
CA TYR A 123 10.20 19.89 -19.83
C TYR A 123 11.07 19.33 -20.96
N GLY A 124 10.53 18.40 -21.77
CA GLY A 124 11.35 17.61 -22.70
C GLY A 124 12.19 16.54 -21.99
N PRO A 125 12.90 15.69 -22.74
CA PRO A 125 13.58 14.51 -22.19
C PRO A 125 14.89 14.81 -21.45
N ASP A 126 15.58 15.89 -21.77
CA ASP A 126 16.97 16.14 -21.35
C ASP A 126 17.16 16.29 -19.83
N LYS A 127 16.09 16.68 -19.13
CA LYS A 127 16.10 16.86 -17.67
C LYS A 127 15.52 15.66 -16.89
N ILE A 128 15.30 14.54 -17.59
CA ILE A 128 14.58 13.40 -17.00
C ILE A 128 15.45 12.16 -17.09
N ASP A 129 15.59 11.51 -15.95
CA ASP A 129 16.18 10.18 -15.80
C ASP A 129 15.17 9.21 -15.20
N CYS A 130 15.27 7.93 -15.56
CA CYS A 130 14.43 6.89 -15.00
C CYS A 130 15.27 5.85 -14.25
N VAL A 131 14.71 5.29 -13.19
CA VAL A 131 15.33 4.23 -12.38
C VAL A 131 14.33 3.08 -12.23
N ILE A 132 14.79 1.84 -12.50
CA ILE A 132 14.00 0.62 -12.27
C ILE A 132 14.82 -0.40 -11.49
N GLY A 133 14.16 -1.18 -10.62
CA GLY A 133 14.77 -2.29 -9.92
C GLY A 133 14.74 -3.57 -10.74
N ARG A 134 15.86 -4.32 -10.78
CA ARG A 134 15.91 -5.70 -11.26
C ARG A 134 15.85 -6.64 -10.07
N MET A 135 14.77 -7.42 -9.96
CA MET A 135 14.47 -8.21 -8.77
C MET A 135 14.87 -9.67 -8.92
N LYS A 136 15.67 -10.17 -7.95
CA LYS A 136 16.01 -11.57 -7.76
C LYS A 136 15.85 -11.95 -6.31
N TYR A 137 14.89 -12.81 -6.02
CA TYR A 137 14.64 -13.27 -4.65
C TYR A 137 15.35 -14.58 -4.32
N SER A 138 15.49 -15.46 -5.29
CA SER A 138 16.19 -16.73 -5.12
C SER A 138 16.93 -17.12 -6.41
N LYS A 139 17.89 -18.06 -6.28
CA LYS A 139 18.56 -18.63 -7.45
C LYS A 139 17.58 -19.41 -8.34
N ARG A 140 16.55 -20.02 -7.75
CA ARG A 140 15.54 -20.81 -8.45
C ARG A 140 14.69 -19.96 -9.39
N SER A 141 14.18 -18.83 -8.91
CA SER A 141 13.32 -17.95 -9.69
C SER A 141 14.08 -17.03 -10.65
N GLY A 142 15.38 -16.79 -10.41
CA GLY A 142 16.17 -15.87 -11.22
C GLY A 142 15.63 -14.44 -11.20
N ILE A 143 15.67 -13.75 -12.35
CA ILE A 143 15.10 -12.40 -12.50
C ILE A 143 13.60 -12.53 -12.70
N ILE A 144 12.81 -11.98 -11.77
CA ILE A 144 11.35 -12.14 -11.77
C ILE A 144 10.59 -11.06 -12.54
N ASN A 145 11.25 -9.97 -12.89
CA ASN A 145 10.60 -8.83 -13.57
C ASN A 145 11.28 -8.41 -14.86
N GLN A 146 11.88 -9.35 -15.60
CA GLN A 146 12.59 -9.04 -16.85
C GLN A 146 11.68 -8.40 -17.90
N PHE A 147 10.45 -8.91 -18.05
CA PHE A 147 9.48 -8.36 -18.99
C PHE A 147 9.04 -6.91 -18.64
N GLU A 148 8.98 -6.59 -17.35
CA GLU A 148 8.72 -5.22 -16.87
C GLU A 148 9.88 -4.28 -17.24
N ILE A 149 11.12 -4.75 -17.05
CA ILE A 149 12.33 -4.00 -17.43
C ILE A 149 12.37 -3.78 -18.95
N ASP A 150 12.05 -4.80 -19.75
CA ASP A 150 12.07 -4.69 -21.22
C ASP A 150 10.99 -3.72 -21.73
N ARG A 151 9.83 -3.69 -21.09
CA ARG A 151 8.79 -2.67 -21.38
C ARG A 151 9.25 -1.28 -20.95
N ALA A 152 9.81 -1.14 -19.75
CA ALA A 152 10.32 0.14 -19.27
C ALA A 152 11.43 0.69 -20.20
N LYS A 153 12.28 -0.17 -20.75
CA LYS A 153 13.27 0.23 -21.78
C LYS A 153 12.60 0.80 -23.02
N LYS A 154 11.62 0.07 -23.58
CA LYS A 154 10.88 0.54 -24.77
C LYS A 154 10.20 1.90 -24.54
N ILE A 155 9.63 2.11 -23.36
CA ILE A 155 9.01 3.38 -22.98
C ILE A 155 10.06 4.48 -22.81
N ALA A 156 11.19 4.17 -22.15
CA ALA A 156 12.29 5.13 -22.01
C ALA A 156 12.89 5.52 -23.36
N ASP A 157 13.05 4.56 -24.27
CA ASP A 157 13.54 4.78 -25.65
C ASP A 157 12.55 5.65 -26.45
N TYR A 158 11.23 5.40 -26.32
CA TYR A 158 10.21 6.22 -26.96
C TYR A 158 10.31 7.70 -26.53
N PHE A 159 10.43 7.93 -25.23
CA PHE A 159 10.56 9.29 -24.67
C PHE A 159 12.00 9.83 -24.76
N LYS A 160 12.97 9.06 -25.25
CA LYS A 160 14.39 9.44 -25.37
C LYS A 160 15.02 9.83 -24.02
N VAL A 161 14.61 9.16 -22.94
CA VAL A 161 15.15 9.36 -21.59
C VAL A 161 16.08 8.22 -21.19
N ARG A 162 17.01 8.47 -20.26
CA ARG A 162 17.93 7.45 -19.77
C ARG A 162 17.25 6.56 -18.74
N LEU A 163 17.40 5.24 -18.87
CA LEU A 163 16.94 4.25 -17.90
C LEU A 163 18.12 3.61 -17.17
N HIS A 164 18.15 3.74 -15.87
CA HIS A 164 19.15 3.16 -14.97
C HIS A 164 18.53 1.95 -14.24
N ILE A 165 19.23 0.81 -14.28
CA ILE A 165 18.78 -0.42 -13.62
C ILE A 165 19.55 -0.57 -12.31
N VAL A 166 18.80 -0.77 -11.22
CA VAL A 166 19.32 -1.01 -9.87
C VAL A 166 19.10 -2.47 -9.52
N GLU A 167 20.15 -3.18 -9.11
CA GLU A 167 20.04 -4.58 -8.72
C GLU A 167 19.41 -4.70 -7.33
N LEU A 168 18.30 -5.43 -7.24
CA LEU A 168 17.64 -5.85 -6.02
C LEU A 168 17.86 -7.37 -5.89
N ASP A 169 19.09 -7.75 -5.57
CA ASP A 169 19.52 -9.15 -5.58
C ASP A 169 19.68 -9.70 -4.16
N TYR A 170 18.75 -10.57 -3.78
CA TYR A 170 18.70 -11.24 -2.47
C TYR A 170 19.23 -12.68 -2.51
N THR A 171 19.81 -13.10 -3.62
CA THR A 171 20.42 -14.44 -3.76
C THR A 171 21.81 -14.51 -3.16
N GLU A 172 22.54 -13.40 -3.23
CA GLU A 172 23.88 -13.23 -2.70
C GLU A 172 23.93 -11.90 -1.94
N LYS A 173 24.80 -11.76 -0.95
CA LYS A 173 25.00 -10.51 -0.19
C LYS A 173 23.76 -9.96 0.55
N VAL A 174 22.76 -10.80 0.82
CA VAL A 174 21.58 -10.35 1.54
C VAL A 174 21.93 -9.83 2.93
N GLU A 175 22.93 -10.41 3.58
CA GLU A 175 23.42 -9.98 4.89
C GLU A 175 23.97 -8.56 4.82
N ASP A 176 24.83 -8.26 3.83
CA ASP A 176 25.39 -6.93 3.62
C ASP A 176 24.29 -5.88 3.38
N ILE A 177 23.27 -6.24 2.58
CA ILE A 177 22.13 -5.36 2.30
C ILE A 177 21.34 -5.07 3.58
N ILE A 178 21.07 -6.09 4.38
CA ILE A 178 20.35 -5.94 5.65
C ILE A 178 21.16 -5.11 6.64
N GLU A 179 22.44 -5.39 6.81
CA GLU A 179 23.31 -4.63 7.71
C GLU A 179 23.39 -3.15 7.33
N GLU A 180 23.50 -2.84 6.04
CA GLU A 180 23.52 -1.47 5.55
C GLU A 180 22.19 -0.74 5.77
N ALA A 181 21.06 -1.40 5.49
CA ALA A 181 19.73 -0.79 5.59
C ALA A 181 19.18 -0.73 7.02
N LYS A 182 19.50 -1.72 7.86
CA LYS A 182 18.93 -1.93 9.19
C LYS A 182 18.97 -0.70 10.11
N PRO A 183 20.07 0.09 10.22
CA PRO A 183 20.09 1.27 11.08
C PRO A 183 18.99 2.28 10.71
N PHE A 184 18.75 2.50 9.43
CA PHE A 184 17.76 3.45 8.93
C PHE A 184 16.33 2.89 9.08
N LEU A 185 16.14 1.59 8.84
CA LEU A 185 14.86 0.94 9.00
C LEU A 185 14.45 0.90 10.48
N LYS A 186 15.37 0.60 11.37
CA LYS A 186 15.16 0.64 12.82
C LYS A 186 14.80 2.03 13.31
N GLU A 187 15.52 3.06 12.86
CA GLU A 187 15.23 4.46 13.19
C GLU A 187 13.79 4.84 12.80
N GLN A 188 13.31 4.36 11.65
CA GLN A 188 11.96 4.68 11.14
C GLN A 188 10.89 3.65 11.58
N MET A 189 11.27 2.63 12.35
CA MET A 189 10.40 1.51 12.77
C MET A 189 9.76 0.77 11.59
N PHE A 190 10.48 0.61 10.49
CA PHE A 190 10.01 -0.17 9.35
C PHE A 190 10.36 -1.66 9.53
N SER A 191 9.34 -2.50 9.40
CA SER A 191 9.45 -3.96 9.56
C SER A 191 9.05 -4.74 8.31
N ASN A 192 9.01 -4.09 7.14
CA ASN A 192 8.66 -4.74 5.89
C ASN A 192 9.83 -4.76 4.90
N PHE A 193 9.87 -5.81 4.09
CA PHE A 193 10.92 -5.99 3.09
C PHE A 193 10.86 -4.96 1.95
N THR A 194 9.68 -4.40 1.70
CA THR A 194 9.49 -3.34 0.71
C THR A 194 10.36 -2.11 1.03
N ALA A 195 10.57 -1.82 2.32
CA ALA A 195 11.44 -0.71 2.71
C ALA A 195 12.89 -0.92 2.28
N ILE A 196 13.38 -2.17 2.24
CA ILE A 196 14.71 -2.51 1.73
C ILE A 196 14.80 -2.25 0.22
N ASN A 197 13.76 -2.63 -0.54
CA ASN A 197 13.69 -2.34 -1.97
C ASN A 197 13.76 -0.82 -2.22
N HIS A 198 13.01 -0.05 -1.44
CA HIS A 198 13.02 1.42 -1.56
C HIS A 198 14.37 2.03 -1.14
N PHE A 199 15.03 1.47 -0.14
CA PHE A 199 16.39 1.86 0.24
C PHE A 199 17.37 1.65 -0.91
N LEU A 200 17.35 0.48 -1.55
CA LEU A 200 18.23 0.18 -2.68
C LEU A 200 17.94 1.06 -3.90
N LEU A 201 16.66 1.29 -4.22
CA LEU A 201 16.25 2.19 -5.30
C LEU A 201 16.72 3.64 -5.03
N ALA A 202 16.52 4.16 -3.82
CA ALA A 202 16.97 5.49 -3.44
C ALA A 202 18.50 5.61 -3.48
N LYS A 203 19.23 4.57 -3.04
CA LYS A 203 20.69 4.48 -3.17
C LYS A 203 21.14 4.51 -4.62
N GLY A 204 20.41 3.80 -5.51
CA GLY A 204 20.65 3.82 -6.95
C GLY A 204 20.39 5.20 -7.56
N ALA A 205 19.27 5.83 -7.22
CA ALA A 205 18.93 7.17 -7.67
C ALA A 205 19.96 8.21 -7.21
N LYS A 206 20.50 8.07 -6.00
CA LYS A 206 21.55 8.97 -5.48
C LYS A 206 22.81 8.99 -6.34
N LYS A 207 23.16 7.88 -6.99
CA LYS A 207 24.36 7.79 -7.85
C LYS A 207 24.26 8.67 -9.12
N ILE A 208 23.05 8.98 -9.56
CA ILE A 208 22.78 9.77 -10.77
C ILE A 208 22.21 11.14 -10.49
N ALA A 209 21.77 11.38 -9.25
CA ALA A 209 21.15 12.63 -8.86
C ALA A 209 22.16 13.77 -8.80
N VAL A 210 21.80 14.92 -9.37
CA VAL A 210 22.52 16.18 -9.20
C VAL A 210 21.89 16.99 -8.05
N GLU A 211 22.55 18.03 -7.62
CA GLU A 211 22.01 18.91 -6.58
C GLU A 211 20.65 19.50 -6.98
N GLY A 212 19.69 19.45 -6.08
CA GLY A 212 18.34 19.96 -6.32
C GLY A 212 17.41 19.01 -7.05
N SER A 213 17.84 17.79 -7.42
CA SER A 213 16.99 16.79 -8.09
C SER A 213 15.71 16.47 -7.32
N SER A 214 14.61 16.27 -8.05
CA SER A 214 13.36 15.69 -7.54
C SER A 214 13.21 14.24 -7.98
N VAL A 215 12.74 13.36 -7.09
CA VAL A 215 12.51 11.93 -7.36
C VAL A 215 11.03 11.63 -7.32
N PHE A 216 10.44 11.24 -8.44
CA PHE A 216 9.02 10.99 -8.61
C PHE A 216 8.66 9.53 -8.43
N VAL A 217 7.55 9.27 -7.74
CA VAL A 217 7.03 7.94 -7.42
C VAL A 217 5.56 7.86 -7.83
N GLY A 218 5.17 6.78 -8.51
CA GLY A 218 3.81 6.53 -8.98
C GLY A 218 2.85 5.98 -7.93
N GLU A 219 3.25 5.89 -6.66
CA GLU A 219 2.41 5.36 -5.58
C GLU A 219 1.11 6.14 -5.41
N ILE A 220 0.12 5.50 -4.82
CA ILE A 220 -1.23 6.01 -4.53
C ILE A 220 -2.18 6.03 -5.73
N SER A 221 -1.69 6.09 -6.96
CA SER A 221 -2.56 6.18 -8.14
C SER A 221 -3.63 5.08 -8.18
N ASP A 222 -3.25 3.82 -7.92
CA ASP A 222 -4.21 2.70 -7.86
C ASP A 222 -5.32 2.97 -6.83
N GLY A 223 -4.92 3.34 -5.62
CA GLY A 223 -5.86 3.63 -4.54
C GLY A 223 -6.73 4.83 -4.81
N ALA A 224 -6.19 5.86 -5.45
CA ALA A 224 -6.91 7.08 -5.76
C ALA A 224 -7.96 6.88 -6.88
N HIS A 225 -7.63 6.09 -7.91
CA HIS A 225 -8.53 5.89 -9.06
C HIS A 225 -9.51 4.72 -8.88
N ASN A 226 -9.06 3.58 -8.34
CA ASN A 226 -9.86 2.35 -8.24
C ASN A 226 -9.64 1.54 -6.96
N PHE A 227 -9.17 2.18 -5.88
CA PHE A 227 -8.93 1.58 -4.56
C PHE A 227 -7.86 0.47 -4.50
N GLY A 228 -7.11 0.23 -5.58
CA GLY A 228 -6.02 -0.75 -5.61
C GLY A 228 -6.48 -2.19 -5.39
N PHE A 229 -7.67 -2.55 -5.82
CA PHE A 229 -8.23 -3.90 -5.59
C PHE A 229 -7.51 -5.00 -6.34
N SER A 230 -6.95 -4.73 -7.53
CA SER A 230 -6.25 -5.73 -8.34
C SER A 230 -5.18 -6.51 -7.60
N GLN A 231 -4.52 -5.87 -6.66
CA GLN A 231 -3.42 -6.47 -5.90
C GLN A 231 -3.89 -7.32 -4.71
N TYR A 232 -5.13 -7.14 -4.27
CA TYR A 232 -5.62 -7.71 -3.01
C TYR A 232 -6.83 -8.63 -3.19
N PHE A 233 -7.45 -8.59 -4.36
CA PHE A 233 -8.67 -9.32 -4.64
C PHE A 233 -8.37 -10.54 -5.51
N SER A 234 -7.68 -11.52 -4.94
CA SER A 234 -7.32 -12.78 -5.62
C SER A 234 -8.51 -13.58 -6.14
N ILE A 235 -9.70 -13.27 -5.68
CA ILE A 235 -10.95 -13.95 -6.00
C ILE A 235 -11.31 -13.88 -7.48
N PHE A 236 -11.03 -12.73 -8.08
CA PHE A 236 -11.27 -12.51 -9.50
C PHE A 236 -10.00 -12.62 -10.33
N HIS A 237 -8.92 -13.12 -9.75
CA HIS A 237 -7.65 -13.27 -10.44
C HIS A 237 -7.80 -14.35 -11.53
N HIS A 238 -7.72 -13.91 -12.76
CA HIS A 238 -7.67 -14.79 -13.91
C HIS A 238 -6.35 -14.59 -14.65
N ASN A 239 -5.80 -15.68 -15.22
CA ASN A 239 -4.55 -15.67 -15.96
C ASN A 239 -4.62 -14.83 -17.26
N SER A 240 -5.83 -14.47 -17.71
CA SER A 240 -6.02 -13.62 -18.87
C SER A 240 -5.88 -12.15 -18.48
N PHE A 241 -4.96 -11.47 -19.12
CA PHE A 241 -4.70 -10.05 -18.92
C PHE A 241 -5.94 -9.16 -19.15
N ALA A 242 -6.74 -9.45 -20.17
CA ALA A 242 -7.99 -8.73 -20.44
C ALA A 242 -9.02 -8.91 -19.33
N PHE A 243 -9.03 -10.07 -18.69
CA PHE A 243 -9.95 -10.37 -17.61
C PHE A 243 -9.60 -9.64 -16.31
N ARG A 244 -8.34 -9.27 -16.12
CA ARG A 244 -7.89 -8.54 -14.93
C ARG A 244 -8.54 -7.16 -14.80
N GLU A 245 -8.72 -6.44 -15.90
CA GLU A 245 -9.44 -5.17 -15.93
C GLU A 245 -10.87 -5.34 -15.38
N TYR A 246 -11.56 -6.42 -15.79
CA TYR A 246 -12.89 -6.73 -15.27
C TYR A 246 -12.87 -7.13 -13.79
N SER A 247 -11.86 -7.87 -13.37
CA SER A 247 -11.71 -8.27 -11.96
C SER A 247 -11.60 -7.05 -11.06
N ASP A 248 -10.78 -6.05 -11.45
CA ASP A 248 -10.65 -4.79 -10.74
C ASP A 248 -11.97 -4.02 -10.67
N LYS A 249 -12.70 -4.00 -11.76
CA LYS A 249 -14.00 -3.32 -11.84
C LYS A 249 -15.06 -4.02 -10.98
N MET A 250 -15.12 -5.34 -11.01
CA MET A 250 -16.04 -6.11 -10.16
C MET A 250 -15.74 -5.88 -8.67
N ALA A 251 -14.45 -5.86 -8.30
CA ALA A 251 -14.05 -5.56 -6.94
C ALA A 251 -14.44 -4.13 -6.54
N SER A 252 -14.16 -3.14 -7.38
CA SER A 252 -14.55 -1.75 -7.12
C SER A 252 -16.06 -1.58 -7.00
N TYR A 253 -16.82 -2.28 -7.83
CA TYR A 253 -18.29 -2.28 -7.79
C TYR A 253 -18.85 -2.77 -6.45
N LEU A 254 -18.30 -3.88 -5.92
CA LEU A 254 -18.75 -4.42 -4.62
C LEU A 254 -18.49 -3.49 -3.44
N PHE A 255 -17.67 -2.46 -3.62
CA PHE A 255 -17.43 -1.39 -2.64
C PHE A 255 -17.97 -0.03 -3.14
N GLY A 256 -18.76 -0.03 -4.19
CA GLY A 256 -19.30 1.17 -4.83
C GLY A 256 -20.71 1.56 -4.37
N PRO A 257 -21.13 2.78 -4.77
CA PRO A 257 -22.46 3.31 -4.43
C PRO A 257 -23.61 2.42 -4.87
N THR A 258 -23.56 1.90 -6.11
CA THR A 258 -24.62 1.05 -6.66
C THR A 258 -24.81 -0.23 -5.85
N PHE A 259 -23.72 -0.85 -5.42
CA PHE A 259 -23.81 -2.05 -4.58
C PHE A 259 -24.23 -1.71 -3.15
N LEU A 260 -23.80 -0.57 -2.61
CA LEU A 260 -24.24 -0.11 -1.29
C LEU A 260 -25.76 0.11 -1.24
N GLU A 261 -26.38 0.70 -2.27
CA GLU A 261 -27.84 0.84 -2.37
C GLU A 261 -28.53 -0.52 -2.29
N ARG A 262 -28.03 -1.51 -3.07
CA ARG A 262 -28.56 -2.87 -3.02
C ARG A 262 -28.44 -3.53 -1.65
N LEU A 263 -27.34 -3.28 -0.94
CA LEU A 263 -27.14 -3.78 0.42
C LEU A 263 -28.15 -3.16 1.40
N ILE A 264 -28.35 -1.84 1.33
CA ILE A 264 -29.28 -1.10 2.20
C ILE A 264 -30.72 -1.60 1.97
N ASP A 265 -31.11 -1.84 0.73
CA ASP A 265 -32.43 -2.29 0.34
C ASP A 265 -32.62 -3.82 0.50
N ASN A 266 -31.62 -4.52 1.03
CA ASN A 266 -31.58 -5.98 1.16
C ASN A 266 -31.86 -6.70 -0.19
N ASN A 267 -31.39 -6.13 -1.30
CA ASN A 267 -31.59 -6.60 -2.67
C ASN A 267 -30.25 -6.91 -3.37
N TYR A 268 -29.29 -7.44 -2.63
CA TYR A 268 -27.93 -7.72 -3.14
C TYR A 268 -27.69 -9.19 -3.46
N THR A 269 -28.48 -10.12 -2.89
CA THR A 269 -28.26 -11.56 -3.04
C THR A 269 -28.40 -12.03 -4.47
N ASP A 270 -29.21 -11.34 -5.29
CA ASP A 270 -29.40 -11.60 -6.71
C ASP A 270 -28.41 -10.89 -7.63
N ASP A 271 -27.56 -10.04 -7.06
CA ASP A 271 -26.57 -9.29 -7.83
C ASP A 271 -25.58 -10.25 -8.54
N PRO A 272 -25.35 -10.09 -9.85
CA PRO A 272 -24.50 -11.02 -10.60
C PRO A 272 -23.04 -11.01 -10.14
N VAL A 273 -22.48 -9.86 -9.73
CA VAL A 273 -21.10 -9.78 -9.23
C VAL A 273 -21.00 -10.43 -7.86
N TRP A 274 -21.99 -10.22 -7.00
CA TRP A 274 -22.07 -10.89 -5.70
C TRP A 274 -22.15 -12.41 -5.86
N LYS A 275 -22.95 -12.93 -6.79
CA LYS A 275 -23.03 -14.37 -7.08
C LYS A 275 -21.70 -14.94 -7.56
N ILE A 276 -21.00 -14.23 -8.46
CA ILE A 276 -19.65 -14.64 -8.90
C ILE A 276 -18.70 -14.64 -7.70
N PHE A 277 -18.74 -13.60 -6.88
CA PHE A 277 -17.93 -13.52 -5.68
C PHE A 277 -18.15 -14.72 -4.75
N GLN A 278 -19.39 -15.09 -4.49
CA GLN A 278 -19.73 -16.24 -3.64
C GLN A 278 -19.23 -17.58 -4.19
N LEU A 279 -19.26 -17.78 -5.52
CA LEU A 279 -18.72 -19.00 -6.14
C LEU A 279 -17.24 -19.23 -5.85
N TYR A 280 -16.45 -18.17 -5.76
CA TYR A 280 -15.02 -18.24 -5.48
C TYR A 280 -14.70 -18.22 -3.97
N ASN A 281 -15.68 -17.96 -3.12
CA ASN A 281 -15.53 -17.78 -1.68
C ASN A 281 -16.50 -18.62 -0.85
N GLU A 282 -16.90 -19.77 -1.33
CA GLU A 282 -17.81 -20.68 -0.61
C GLU A 282 -17.32 -21.03 0.81
N SER A 283 -16.01 -21.11 0.99
CA SER A 283 -15.39 -21.39 2.29
C SER A 283 -15.27 -20.18 3.21
N THR A 284 -15.51 -18.98 2.70
CA THR A 284 -15.38 -17.74 3.48
C THR A 284 -16.66 -17.53 4.27
N LYS A 285 -16.55 -17.59 5.58
CA LYS A 285 -17.63 -17.21 6.49
C LYS A 285 -17.59 -15.70 6.63
N PHE A 286 -18.63 -15.05 6.18
CA PHE A 286 -18.85 -13.62 6.44
C PHE A 286 -19.42 -13.45 7.85
N ASP A 287 -19.06 -12.34 8.48
CA ASP A 287 -19.79 -11.92 9.68
C ASP A 287 -21.25 -11.68 9.30
N GLU A 288 -22.17 -11.97 10.23
CA GLU A 288 -23.57 -11.63 10.04
C GLU A 288 -23.71 -10.13 9.76
N ILE A 289 -24.51 -9.79 8.74
CA ILE A 289 -24.78 -8.39 8.43
C ILE A 289 -25.73 -7.86 9.51
N GLU A 290 -25.25 -6.90 10.30
CA GLU A 290 -26.08 -6.21 11.28
C GLU A 290 -27.21 -5.46 10.56
N GLU A 291 -28.44 -5.55 11.07
CA GLU A 291 -29.59 -4.84 10.51
C GLU A 291 -29.43 -3.32 10.63
N GLY A 292 -30.00 -2.60 9.67
CA GLY A 292 -30.05 -1.15 9.62
C GLY A 292 -28.98 -0.51 8.73
N LYS A 293 -29.39 0.53 7.99
CA LYS A 293 -28.58 1.25 7.00
C LYS A 293 -27.21 1.66 7.54
N GLU A 294 -27.15 2.21 8.75
CA GLU A 294 -25.88 2.67 9.34
C GLU A 294 -24.91 1.52 9.59
N ASN A 295 -25.40 0.39 10.09
CA ASN A 295 -24.58 -0.78 10.40
C ASN A 295 -24.08 -1.44 9.12
N ILE A 296 -24.95 -1.60 8.13
CA ILE A 296 -24.60 -2.15 6.80
C ILE A 296 -23.51 -1.30 6.15
N SER A 297 -23.68 0.01 6.11
CA SER A 297 -22.72 0.94 5.52
C SER A 297 -21.36 0.91 6.23
N LEU A 298 -21.37 0.87 7.57
CA LEU A 298 -20.14 0.74 8.36
C LEU A 298 -19.48 -0.61 8.17
N GLN A 299 -20.24 -1.70 8.02
CA GLN A 299 -19.70 -3.03 7.81
C GLN A 299 -19.03 -3.14 6.45
N LEU A 300 -19.64 -2.61 5.38
CA LEU A 300 -19.01 -2.53 4.07
C LEU A 300 -17.70 -1.73 4.12
N LEU A 301 -17.73 -0.56 4.74
CA LEU A 301 -16.55 0.28 4.91
C LEU A 301 -15.46 -0.41 5.74
N SER A 302 -15.82 -1.08 6.84
CA SER A 302 -14.88 -1.79 7.70
C SER A 302 -14.19 -2.95 6.98
N SER A 303 -14.90 -3.66 6.13
CA SER A 303 -14.36 -4.78 5.38
C SER A 303 -13.22 -4.37 4.43
N LEU A 304 -13.23 -3.14 3.89
CA LEU A 304 -12.12 -2.61 3.11
C LEU A 304 -10.88 -2.32 3.98
N PHE A 305 -11.07 -1.81 5.20
CA PHE A 305 -9.97 -1.31 6.04
C PHE A 305 -9.51 -2.27 7.13
N LEU A 306 -10.41 -3.10 7.64
CA LEU A 306 -10.13 -3.98 8.77
C LEU A 306 -9.98 -5.45 8.38
N SER A 307 -10.39 -5.81 7.16
CA SER A 307 -10.17 -7.15 6.63
C SER A 307 -8.76 -7.28 6.04
N GLY A 308 -8.05 -8.32 6.38
CA GLY A 308 -6.75 -8.63 5.79
C GLY A 308 -6.80 -8.91 4.28
N GLY A 309 -7.95 -9.38 3.75
CA GLY A 309 -8.16 -9.71 2.34
C GLY A 309 -9.05 -8.72 1.59
N ARG A 310 -9.51 -7.64 2.22
CA ARG A 310 -10.48 -6.69 1.63
C ARG A 310 -11.70 -7.39 1.03
N ILE A 311 -12.26 -8.32 1.77
CA ILE A 311 -13.43 -9.11 1.34
C ILE A 311 -14.69 -8.34 1.74
N PRO A 312 -15.66 -8.14 0.83
CA PRO A 312 -16.91 -7.45 1.16
C PRO A 312 -17.61 -8.06 2.37
N LEU A 313 -18.06 -7.20 3.28
CA LEU A 313 -18.78 -7.55 4.51
C LEU A 313 -17.99 -8.39 5.53
N TYR A 314 -16.71 -8.62 5.30
CA TYR A 314 -15.84 -9.35 6.21
C TYR A 314 -15.00 -8.37 7.03
N SER A 315 -15.14 -8.40 8.34
CA SER A 315 -14.54 -7.41 9.24
C SER A 315 -13.62 -7.99 10.31
N CYS A 316 -13.21 -9.25 10.21
CA CYS A 316 -12.31 -9.85 11.18
C CYS A 316 -10.86 -9.99 10.69
N LEU A 317 -9.94 -10.05 11.65
CA LEU A 317 -8.54 -10.32 11.40
C LEU A 317 -8.32 -11.74 10.89
N ASN A 318 -7.60 -11.88 9.78
CA ASN A 318 -7.33 -13.17 9.15
C ASN A 318 -6.32 -14.04 9.89
N SER A 319 -6.06 -13.82 11.16
CA SER A 319 -5.00 -14.55 11.87
C SER A 319 -5.42 -15.04 13.24
N LYS A 320 -6.51 -15.82 13.28
CA LYS A 320 -6.99 -16.46 14.53
C LYS A 320 -5.95 -17.38 15.17
N LYS A 321 -4.99 -17.91 14.42
CA LYS A 321 -3.93 -18.77 14.98
C LYS A 321 -2.88 -17.98 15.76
N LEU A 322 -2.57 -16.76 15.29
CA LEU A 322 -1.51 -15.93 15.88
C LEU A 322 -2.00 -15.14 17.09
N PHE A 323 -3.29 -14.78 17.12
CA PHE A 323 -3.88 -13.91 18.13
C PHE A 323 -4.89 -14.63 19.00
N ASN A 324 -4.96 -14.23 20.27
CA ASN A 324 -6.04 -14.63 21.15
C ASN A 324 -7.30 -13.81 20.88
N ASP A 325 -8.48 -14.32 21.23
CA ASP A 325 -9.77 -13.66 21.02
C ASP A 325 -9.81 -12.25 21.61
N LYS A 326 -9.16 -12.05 22.76
CA LYS A 326 -9.03 -10.73 23.38
C LYS A 326 -8.30 -9.73 22.47
N ALA A 327 -7.20 -10.16 21.86
CA ALA A 327 -6.43 -9.29 20.98
C ALA A 327 -7.23 -8.91 19.71
N ILE A 328 -7.94 -9.86 19.13
CA ILE A 328 -8.82 -9.64 17.97
C ILE A 328 -9.89 -8.62 18.32
N LYS A 329 -10.56 -8.79 19.46
CA LYS A 329 -11.62 -7.89 19.92
C LYS A 329 -11.09 -6.48 20.22
N ASP A 330 -9.99 -6.38 20.97
CA ASP A 330 -9.39 -5.09 21.33
C ASP A 330 -8.90 -4.35 20.08
N PHE A 331 -8.29 -5.07 19.14
CA PHE A 331 -7.84 -4.55 17.86
C PHE A 331 -9.01 -4.01 17.02
N PHE A 332 -10.07 -4.80 16.86
CA PHE A 332 -11.24 -4.40 16.09
C PHE A 332 -11.90 -3.16 16.69
N ASN A 333 -12.16 -3.17 17.99
CA ASN A 333 -12.79 -2.04 18.67
C ASN A 333 -11.94 -0.76 18.60
N TYR A 334 -10.61 -0.90 18.74
CA TYR A 334 -9.70 0.24 18.64
C TYR A 334 -9.72 0.85 17.22
N ASN A 335 -9.63 0.02 16.20
CA ASN A 335 -9.64 0.48 14.81
C ASN A 335 -11.00 1.07 14.41
N LYS A 336 -12.11 0.42 14.81
CA LYS A 336 -13.45 0.96 14.60
C LYS A 336 -13.56 2.37 15.20
N LYS A 337 -13.16 2.53 16.44
CA LYS A 337 -13.21 3.83 17.14
C LYS A 337 -12.39 4.90 16.44
N ILE A 338 -11.19 4.58 15.95
CA ILE A 338 -10.30 5.59 15.35
C ILE A 338 -10.69 5.93 13.92
N TYR A 339 -11.12 4.93 13.15
CA TYR A 339 -11.29 5.08 11.69
C TYR A 339 -12.74 5.19 11.25
N LEU A 340 -13.69 4.57 11.95
CA LEU A 340 -15.05 4.39 11.46
C LEU A 340 -16.12 5.12 12.25
N ASP A 341 -15.97 5.29 13.57
CA ASP A 341 -17.01 5.88 14.40
C ASP A 341 -17.37 7.32 14.00
N ASP A 342 -16.40 8.08 13.49
CA ASP A 342 -16.64 9.45 12.98
C ASP A 342 -17.59 9.46 11.76
N PHE A 343 -17.76 8.33 11.07
CA PHE A 343 -18.59 8.19 9.87
C PHE A 343 -19.93 7.51 10.11
N LYS A 344 -20.20 7.06 11.35
CA LYS A 344 -21.48 6.45 11.68
C LYS A 344 -22.63 7.42 11.37
N GLY A 345 -23.61 6.94 10.58
CA GLY A 345 -24.74 7.75 10.14
C GLY A 345 -24.43 8.84 9.09
N LYS A 346 -23.18 8.90 8.59
CA LYS A 346 -22.78 9.88 7.56
C LYS A 346 -22.52 9.24 6.19
N ILE A 347 -22.54 7.91 6.09
CA ILE A 347 -22.25 7.19 4.86
C ILE A 347 -23.53 7.08 4.03
N GLU A 348 -23.49 7.75 2.88
CA GLU A 348 -24.51 7.66 1.84
C GLU A 348 -23.88 7.17 0.54
N PRO A 349 -24.65 6.55 -0.38
CA PRO A 349 -24.11 6.11 -1.66
C PRO A 349 -23.32 7.21 -2.40
N GLU A 350 -23.86 8.43 -2.41
CA GLU A 350 -23.24 9.54 -3.13
C GLU A 350 -21.89 9.98 -2.57
N ASN A 351 -21.63 9.80 -1.26
CA ASN A 351 -20.38 10.24 -0.62
C ASN A 351 -19.41 9.11 -0.25
N LEU A 352 -19.78 7.87 -0.53
CA LEU A 352 -19.03 6.67 -0.15
C LEU A 352 -17.57 6.74 -0.62
N TYR A 353 -17.33 7.13 -1.88
CA TYR A 353 -15.99 7.23 -2.43
C TYR A 353 -15.14 8.32 -1.77
N SER A 354 -15.73 9.41 -1.38
CA SER A 354 -15.06 10.47 -0.62
C SER A 354 -14.55 9.95 0.73
N ILE A 355 -15.37 9.17 1.43
CA ILE A 355 -15.00 8.54 2.70
C ILE A 355 -13.92 7.47 2.48
N TYR A 356 -14.05 6.63 1.47
CA TYR A 356 -13.03 5.63 1.14
C TYR A 356 -11.67 6.26 0.87
N LEU A 357 -11.60 7.29 0.03
CA LEU A 357 -10.33 7.95 -0.27
C LEU A 357 -9.72 8.61 0.96
N HIS A 358 -10.53 9.28 1.78
CA HIS A 358 -10.03 9.86 3.02
C HIS A 358 -9.41 8.79 3.93
N LEU A 359 -10.08 7.67 4.13
CA LEU A 359 -9.57 6.57 4.94
C LEU A 359 -8.39 5.87 4.30
N TYR A 360 -8.43 5.64 2.99
CA TYR A 360 -7.35 5.02 2.24
C TYR A 360 -6.05 5.82 2.39
N HIS A 361 -6.09 7.13 2.16
CA HIS A 361 -4.93 7.99 2.33
C HIS A 361 -4.47 8.06 3.79
N SER A 362 -5.41 8.12 4.73
CA SER A 362 -5.10 8.10 6.15
C SER A 362 -4.36 6.85 6.59
N PHE A 363 -4.68 5.71 5.97
CA PHE A 363 -4.17 4.40 6.34
C PHE A 363 -2.89 4.05 5.59
N HIS A 364 -2.93 4.12 4.26
CA HIS A 364 -1.79 3.76 3.40
C HIS A 364 -0.60 4.68 3.57
N TRP A 365 -0.89 5.97 3.69
CA TRP A 365 0.17 6.95 3.75
C TRP A 365 1.00 6.83 5.02
N GLN A 366 0.36 6.74 6.16
CA GLN A 366 1.07 6.79 7.43
C GLN A 366 1.87 5.55 7.79
N GLY A 367 1.77 4.49 7.05
CA GLY A 367 2.46 3.25 7.39
C GLY A 367 2.91 2.39 6.20
N GLY A 368 2.54 2.78 4.98
CA GLY A 368 2.76 1.96 3.80
C GLY A 368 3.93 2.38 2.93
N THR A 369 3.86 1.99 1.65
CA THR A 369 4.86 2.22 0.62
C THR A 369 5.26 3.68 0.47
N VAL A 370 4.31 4.61 0.63
CA VAL A 370 4.58 6.06 0.57
C VAL A 370 5.59 6.48 1.62
N SER A 371 5.32 6.14 2.89
CA SER A 371 6.21 6.49 4.00
C SER A 371 7.60 5.89 3.82
N THR A 372 7.70 4.66 3.32
CA THR A 372 9.00 4.02 3.07
C THR A 372 9.76 4.67 1.92
N PHE A 373 9.10 5.09 0.83
CA PHE A 373 9.75 5.86 -0.23
C PHE A 373 10.26 7.20 0.27
N GLU A 374 9.41 7.98 0.95
CA GLU A 374 9.82 9.28 1.48
C GLU A 374 11.02 9.16 2.40
N LYS A 375 10.96 8.24 3.38
CA LYS A 375 12.03 8.09 4.37
C LYS A 375 13.31 7.51 3.79
N MET A 376 13.23 6.57 2.85
CA MET A 376 14.43 6.03 2.21
C MET A 376 15.07 7.04 1.25
N CYS A 377 14.30 7.89 0.59
CA CYS A 377 14.83 9.04 -0.14
C CYS A 377 15.51 10.04 0.79
N ASP A 378 14.90 10.34 1.94
CA ASP A 378 15.49 11.25 2.96
C ASP A 378 16.87 10.79 3.45
N VAL A 379 17.10 9.45 3.59
CA VAL A 379 18.40 8.88 3.97
C VAL A 379 19.52 9.35 3.04
N PHE A 380 19.21 9.50 1.76
CA PHE A 380 20.15 9.91 0.72
C PHE A 380 20.06 11.38 0.33
N ASN A 381 19.33 12.20 1.12
CA ASN A 381 19.06 13.61 0.83
C ASN A 381 18.41 13.83 -0.56
N LEU A 382 17.51 12.95 -0.96
CA LEU A 382 16.70 13.04 -2.16
C LEU A 382 15.31 13.57 -1.82
N LYS A 383 14.76 14.42 -2.68
CA LYS A 383 13.41 14.97 -2.53
C LYS A 383 12.38 14.03 -3.17
N CYS A 384 11.75 13.16 -2.38
CA CYS A 384 10.66 12.30 -2.85
C CYS A 384 9.42 13.12 -3.23
N ARG A 385 8.82 12.84 -4.39
CA ARG A 385 7.67 13.55 -4.94
C ARG A 385 6.57 12.54 -5.31
N LEU A 386 5.40 12.76 -4.77
CA LEU A 386 4.22 11.90 -4.96
C LEU A 386 3.08 12.73 -5.56
N PRO A 387 3.03 12.89 -6.89
CA PRO A 387 2.05 13.77 -7.54
C PRO A 387 0.61 13.32 -7.34
N PHE A 388 0.36 11.99 -7.21
CA PHE A 388 -0.97 11.45 -6.94
C PHE A 388 -1.47 11.72 -5.52
N LEU A 389 -0.63 12.26 -4.64
CA LEU A 389 -1.01 12.78 -3.32
C LEU A 389 -1.30 14.29 -3.33
N ASP A 390 -1.36 14.92 -4.49
CA ASP A 390 -1.80 16.31 -4.57
C ASP A 390 -3.23 16.44 -4.03
N ILE A 391 -3.45 17.42 -3.13
CA ILE A 391 -4.75 17.55 -2.45
C ILE A 391 -5.87 17.85 -3.45
N LYS A 392 -5.59 18.66 -4.50
CA LYS A 392 -6.60 19.00 -5.52
C LYS A 392 -6.94 17.76 -6.36
N LEU A 393 -5.93 16.92 -6.64
CA LEU A 393 -6.13 15.68 -7.38
C LEU A 393 -6.96 14.67 -6.56
N ILE A 394 -6.64 14.51 -5.28
CA ILE A 394 -7.38 13.64 -4.36
C ILE A 394 -8.82 14.14 -4.18
N ASP A 395 -9.00 15.43 -3.99
CA ASP A 395 -10.32 16.06 -3.89
C ASP A 395 -11.16 15.80 -5.15
N PHE A 396 -10.55 15.95 -6.32
CA PHE A 396 -11.22 15.67 -7.60
C PHE A 396 -11.60 14.19 -7.71
N LEU A 397 -10.66 13.28 -7.45
CA LEU A 397 -10.91 11.84 -7.53
C LEU A 397 -11.91 11.35 -6.47
N SER A 398 -12.01 12.03 -5.33
CA SER A 398 -12.97 11.69 -4.28
C SER A 398 -14.44 11.87 -4.70
N ILE A 399 -14.69 12.76 -5.66
CA ILE A 399 -16.03 13.03 -6.20
C ILE A 399 -16.25 12.43 -7.59
N MET A 400 -15.32 11.63 -8.08
CA MET A 400 -15.39 10.96 -9.38
C MET A 400 -16.55 9.96 -9.39
N PRO A 401 -17.37 9.91 -10.45
CA PRO A 401 -18.49 8.99 -10.53
C PRO A 401 -18.00 7.54 -10.72
N GLU A 402 -18.83 6.60 -10.33
CA GLU A 402 -18.58 5.15 -10.49
C GLU A 402 -18.30 4.79 -11.95
N SER A 403 -18.99 5.44 -12.88
CA SER A 403 -18.85 5.25 -14.34
C SER A 403 -17.45 5.63 -14.89
N TRP A 404 -16.56 6.21 -14.09
CA TRP A 404 -15.20 6.55 -14.51
C TRP A 404 -14.17 5.47 -14.13
N GLY A 405 -14.55 4.21 -14.33
CA GLY A 405 -13.67 3.07 -14.15
C GLY A 405 -13.68 2.45 -12.74
N ARG A 406 -14.70 2.76 -11.93
CA ARG A 406 -14.93 2.13 -10.63
C ARG A 406 -16.13 1.18 -10.61
N GLY A 407 -17.00 1.24 -11.62
CA GLY A 407 -18.19 0.42 -11.78
C GLY A 407 -18.12 -0.54 -12.96
N LEU A 408 -19.26 -1.11 -13.33
CA LEU A 408 -19.39 -2.10 -14.40
C LEU A 408 -19.61 -1.49 -15.80
N ASP A 409 -19.45 -0.19 -15.94
CA ASP A 409 -19.55 0.52 -17.21
C ASP A 409 -18.44 0.14 -18.21
N ILE A 410 -18.52 0.69 -19.42
CA ILE A 410 -17.56 0.41 -20.49
C ILE A 410 -16.19 1.10 -20.30
N ASN A 411 -16.12 2.12 -19.46
CA ASN A 411 -14.87 2.84 -19.23
C ASN A 411 -13.85 1.99 -18.46
N ASN A 412 -12.60 2.07 -18.86
CA ASN A 412 -11.52 1.32 -18.24
C ASN A 412 -11.21 1.83 -16.83
N THR A 413 -10.62 0.99 -16.00
CA THR A 413 -10.03 1.43 -14.72
C THR A 413 -9.06 2.59 -14.96
N LYS A 414 -8.93 3.51 -14.00
CA LYS A 414 -8.14 4.75 -14.13
C LYS A 414 -8.57 5.62 -15.32
N TYR A 415 -9.85 5.62 -15.66
CA TYR A 415 -10.38 6.26 -16.85
C TYR A 415 -9.86 7.70 -17.07
N PRO A 416 -9.91 8.63 -16.10
CA PRO A 416 -9.43 9.99 -16.35
C PRO A 416 -7.93 10.04 -16.68
N LEU A 417 -7.10 9.20 -16.07
CA LEU A 417 -5.67 9.15 -16.37
C LEU A 417 -5.43 8.61 -17.79
N LYS A 418 -6.06 7.51 -18.16
CA LYS A 418 -5.96 6.91 -19.50
C LYS A 418 -6.51 7.88 -20.56
N TRP A 419 -7.57 8.61 -20.26
CA TRP A 419 -8.09 9.64 -21.16
C TRP A 419 -7.07 10.75 -21.43
N VAL A 420 -6.37 11.23 -20.40
CA VAL A 420 -5.30 12.22 -20.55
C VAL A 420 -4.19 11.70 -21.46
N LEU A 421 -3.74 10.48 -21.26
CA LEU A 421 -2.67 9.85 -22.06
C LEU A 421 -3.11 9.59 -23.51
N ASN A 422 -4.40 9.38 -23.75
CA ASN A 422 -4.93 9.19 -25.11
C ASN A 422 -5.17 10.49 -25.87
N ASN A 423 -5.46 11.61 -25.16
CA ASN A 423 -6.01 12.81 -25.81
C ASN A 423 -5.16 14.06 -25.61
N LYS A 424 -4.27 14.10 -24.61
CA LYS A 424 -3.57 15.33 -24.21
C LYS A 424 -2.06 15.24 -24.21
N ILE A 425 -1.52 14.06 -24.02
CA ILE A 425 -0.08 13.82 -23.89
C ILE A 425 0.31 12.79 -24.93
N ASP A 426 1.41 13.01 -25.62
CA ASP A 426 2.00 11.99 -26.49
C ASP A 426 2.41 10.79 -25.65
N TYR A 427 1.81 9.62 -25.92
CA TYR A 427 2.00 8.42 -25.11
C TYR A 427 1.85 7.14 -25.94
N PRO A 428 2.79 6.19 -25.84
CA PRO A 428 2.76 4.93 -26.61
C PRO A 428 1.80 3.92 -25.96
N ILE A 429 0.50 4.09 -26.17
CA ILE A 429 -0.56 3.26 -25.58
C ILE A 429 -0.35 1.76 -25.88
N GLU A 430 0.11 1.44 -27.07
CA GLU A 430 0.36 0.08 -27.53
C GLU A 430 1.41 -0.66 -26.69
N LEU A 431 2.33 0.06 -26.05
CA LEU A 431 3.34 -0.52 -25.16
C LEU A 431 2.76 -0.96 -23.81
N GLN A 432 1.52 -0.58 -23.49
CA GLN A 432 0.84 -1.00 -22.27
C GLN A 432 0.10 -2.33 -22.42
N ASN A 433 0.07 -2.91 -23.61
CA ASN A 433 -0.53 -4.23 -23.83
C ASN A 433 0.33 -5.35 -23.24
N GLY A 434 -0.33 -6.38 -22.69
CA GLY A 434 0.31 -7.57 -22.11
C GLY A 434 0.48 -7.51 -20.58
N PRO A 435 1.18 -8.49 -19.98
CA PRO A 435 1.33 -8.64 -18.53
C PRO A 435 1.91 -7.39 -17.88
N HIS A 436 1.43 -7.04 -16.68
CA HIS A 436 1.80 -5.76 -16.07
C HIS A 436 3.08 -5.82 -15.25
N SER A 437 3.08 -6.30 -14.07
CA SER A 437 4.17 -5.94 -13.18
C SER A 437 4.93 -7.10 -12.57
N TYR A 438 4.37 -8.29 -12.52
CA TYR A 438 5.00 -9.37 -11.78
C TYR A 438 4.94 -10.69 -12.54
N ILE A 439 5.89 -11.56 -12.24
CA ILE A 439 5.97 -12.90 -12.83
C ILE A 439 4.69 -13.72 -12.64
N TYR A 440 3.92 -13.46 -11.59
CA TYR A 440 2.63 -14.13 -11.36
C TYR A 440 1.55 -13.79 -12.41
N ASP A 441 1.74 -12.73 -13.19
CA ASP A 441 0.92 -12.49 -14.39
C ASP A 441 1.21 -13.54 -15.48
N ILE A 442 2.37 -14.19 -15.40
CA ILE A 442 2.83 -15.25 -16.31
C ILE A 442 2.75 -16.62 -15.63
N ASP A 443 3.13 -16.67 -14.34
CA ASP A 443 3.09 -17.85 -13.47
C ASP A 443 2.18 -17.58 -12.27
N PRO A 444 0.92 -18.06 -12.30
CA PRO A 444 -0.05 -17.81 -11.23
C PRO A 444 0.33 -18.44 -9.89
N ASP A 445 1.18 -19.44 -9.89
CA ASP A 445 1.65 -20.12 -8.67
C ASP A 445 2.85 -19.42 -8.03
N PHE A 446 3.38 -18.37 -8.68
CA PHE A 446 4.50 -17.63 -8.13
C PHE A 446 4.13 -16.83 -6.88
N SER A 447 4.90 -17.01 -5.83
CA SER A 447 4.80 -16.23 -4.59
C SER A 447 6.17 -15.69 -4.18
N HIS A 448 6.35 -14.37 -4.28
CA HIS A 448 7.59 -13.71 -3.83
C HIS A 448 7.86 -13.93 -2.34
N VAL A 449 6.81 -14.02 -1.52
CA VAL A 449 6.95 -14.34 -0.08
C VAL A 449 7.48 -15.75 0.11
N SER A 450 6.97 -16.73 -0.67
CA SER A 450 7.49 -18.10 -0.64
C SER A 450 8.95 -18.17 -1.09
N GLU A 451 9.32 -17.43 -2.15
CA GLU A 451 10.70 -17.37 -2.59
C GLU A 451 11.64 -16.80 -1.52
N LEU A 452 11.24 -15.72 -0.87
CA LEU A 452 12.03 -15.11 0.20
C LEU A 452 12.16 -16.03 1.43
N VAL A 453 11.07 -16.62 1.89
CA VAL A 453 11.04 -17.42 3.12
C VAL A 453 11.67 -18.80 2.92
N ASN A 454 11.32 -19.50 1.83
CA ASN A 454 11.68 -20.91 1.66
C ASN A 454 12.95 -21.13 0.84
N ALA A 455 13.24 -20.27 -0.13
CA ALA A 455 14.25 -20.52 -1.14
C ALA A 455 15.41 -19.49 -1.19
N SER A 456 15.29 -18.34 -0.49
CA SER A 456 16.36 -17.34 -0.48
C SER A 456 17.36 -17.53 0.66
N SER A 457 18.49 -16.81 0.59
CA SER A 457 19.48 -16.75 1.67
C SER A 457 18.96 -16.08 2.95
N LEU A 458 17.82 -15.36 2.89
CA LEU A 458 17.11 -14.82 4.06
C LEU A 458 16.72 -15.90 5.07
N LYS A 459 16.49 -17.15 4.64
CA LYS A 459 16.14 -18.24 5.55
C LYS A 459 17.13 -18.38 6.71
N LYS A 460 18.42 -18.26 6.43
CA LYS A 460 19.47 -18.34 7.46
C LYS A 460 19.36 -17.20 8.46
N LEU A 461 19.12 -15.96 7.97
CA LEU A 461 18.98 -14.79 8.82
C LEU A 461 17.71 -14.87 9.67
N TYR A 462 16.59 -15.31 9.08
CA TYR A 462 15.35 -15.53 9.82
C TYR A 462 15.58 -16.54 10.97
N LEU A 463 16.17 -17.68 10.67
CA LEU A 463 16.43 -18.70 11.69
C LEU A 463 17.36 -18.20 12.79
N SER A 464 18.42 -17.48 12.47
CA SER A 464 19.35 -16.96 13.47
C SER A 464 18.71 -15.99 14.46
N GLU A 465 17.66 -15.27 14.06
CA GLU A 465 16.96 -14.30 14.91
C GLU A 465 15.70 -14.88 15.56
N LEU A 466 14.90 -15.63 14.81
CA LEU A 466 13.63 -16.18 15.31
C LEU A 466 13.80 -17.21 16.41
N THR A 467 14.91 -17.96 16.40
CA THR A 467 15.20 -19.01 17.42
C THR A 467 15.74 -18.46 18.74
N LYS A 468 15.99 -17.14 18.83
CA LYS A 468 16.42 -16.52 20.09
C LYS A 468 15.26 -16.43 21.09
N ASP A 469 15.45 -16.90 22.31
CA ASP A 469 14.45 -16.77 23.38
C ASP A 469 14.03 -15.32 23.60
N SER A 470 14.96 -14.37 23.47
CA SER A 470 14.71 -12.94 23.61
C SER A 470 13.68 -12.41 22.61
N PHE A 471 13.56 -13.01 21.42
CA PHE A 471 12.55 -12.63 20.44
C PHE A 471 11.16 -13.07 20.86
N ILE A 472 11.00 -14.33 21.25
CA ILE A 472 9.69 -14.89 21.63
C ILE A 472 9.14 -14.19 22.88
N ASN A 473 10.00 -13.87 23.84
CA ASN A 473 9.62 -13.20 25.08
C ASN A 473 9.06 -11.77 24.89
N LYS A 474 9.16 -11.20 23.70
CA LYS A 474 8.53 -9.91 23.37
C LYS A 474 7.03 -10.00 23.15
N PHE A 475 6.50 -11.18 22.89
CA PHE A 475 5.08 -11.42 22.65
C PHE A 475 4.34 -11.68 23.95
N ASN A 476 3.42 -10.79 24.30
CA ASN A 476 2.61 -10.95 25.50
C ASN A 476 1.54 -12.02 25.29
N SER A 477 1.57 -13.10 26.10
CA SER A 477 0.65 -14.23 26.00
C SER A 477 -0.84 -13.86 26.22
N LYS A 478 -1.13 -12.68 26.77
CA LYS A 478 -2.52 -12.17 26.82
C LYS A 478 -3.07 -11.76 25.45
N TYR A 479 -2.21 -11.49 24.48
CA TYR A 479 -2.57 -11.04 23.14
C TYR A 479 -2.23 -12.07 22.08
N TYR A 480 -1.14 -12.82 22.26
CA TYR A 480 -0.60 -13.73 21.25
C TYR A 480 -0.65 -15.17 21.70
N ASN A 481 -0.90 -16.07 20.75
CA ASN A 481 -0.72 -17.49 20.94
C ASN A 481 0.77 -17.84 20.82
N THR A 482 1.49 -17.70 21.94
CA THR A 482 2.94 -17.91 21.98
C THR A 482 3.34 -19.35 21.69
N GLU A 483 2.48 -20.34 22.01
CA GLU A 483 2.73 -21.75 21.69
C GLU A 483 2.64 -21.99 20.17
N TYR A 484 1.69 -21.35 19.50
CA TYR A 484 1.64 -21.39 18.04
C TYR A 484 2.89 -20.74 17.41
N ILE A 485 3.33 -19.55 17.90
CA ILE A 485 4.54 -18.89 17.42
C ILE A 485 5.75 -19.81 17.56
N LYS A 486 5.94 -20.44 18.72
CA LYS A 486 7.03 -21.40 18.94
C LYS A 486 6.92 -22.59 17.99
N SER A 487 5.73 -23.14 17.80
CA SER A 487 5.51 -24.30 16.94
C SER A 487 5.86 -24.05 15.48
N ILE A 488 5.45 -22.89 14.91
CA ILE A 488 5.78 -22.57 13.52
C ILE A 488 7.27 -22.27 13.34
N ILE A 489 7.93 -21.64 14.32
CA ILE A 489 9.39 -21.41 14.27
C ILE A 489 10.13 -22.76 14.34
N LEU A 490 9.69 -23.70 15.17
CA LEU A 490 10.28 -25.03 15.26
C LEU A 490 10.13 -25.82 13.96
N ARG A 491 8.94 -25.82 13.35
CA ARG A 491 8.68 -26.46 12.06
C ARG A 491 9.55 -25.83 10.94
N TYR A 492 9.65 -24.51 10.92
CA TYR A 492 10.52 -23.80 9.98
C TYR A 492 12.00 -24.16 10.17
N SER A 493 12.46 -24.27 11.43
CA SER A 493 13.85 -24.63 11.76
C SER A 493 14.17 -26.11 11.44
N SER A 494 13.18 -27.00 11.49
CA SER A 494 13.34 -28.41 11.07
C SER A 494 13.38 -28.60 9.56
N GLY A 495 13.24 -27.52 8.78
CA GLY A 495 13.32 -27.54 7.31
C GLY A 495 11.97 -27.70 6.61
N GLU A 496 10.85 -27.64 7.33
CA GLU A 496 9.53 -27.67 6.71
C GLU A 496 9.33 -26.47 5.79
N GLU A 497 8.75 -26.70 4.61
CA GLU A 497 8.36 -25.64 3.69
C GLU A 497 7.11 -24.93 4.21
N MET A 498 7.22 -23.62 4.47
CA MET A 498 6.10 -22.81 4.94
C MET A 498 5.11 -22.52 3.82
N LYS A 499 3.81 -22.68 4.10
CA LYS A 499 2.72 -22.46 3.14
C LYS A 499 1.55 -21.73 3.79
N GLY A 500 0.69 -21.12 2.95
CA GLY A 500 -0.54 -20.46 3.39
C GLY A 500 -0.33 -19.40 4.46
N GLU A 501 -1.09 -19.45 5.52
CA GLU A 501 -1.05 -18.51 6.63
C GLU A 501 0.28 -18.57 7.40
N ASP A 502 0.82 -19.77 7.63
CA ASP A 502 2.08 -19.98 8.34
C ASP A 502 3.26 -19.34 7.60
N LEU A 503 3.23 -19.33 6.26
CA LEU A 503 4.22 -18.64 5.43
C LEU A 503 4.22 -17.13 5.69
N ASN A 504 3.05 -16.52 5.72
CA ASN A 504 2.91 -15.08 5.98
C ASN A 504 3.33 -14.73 7.42
N HIS A 505 3.03 -15.59 8.38
CA HIS A 505 3.45 -15.39 9.77
C HIS A 505 4.97 -15.46 9.92
N ILE A 506 5.64 -16.45 9.34
CA ILE A 506 7.11 -16.55 9.36
C ILE A 506 7.73 -15.34 8.65
N TYR A 507 7.17 -14.91 7.51
CA TYR A 507 7.65 -13.73 6.81
C TYR A 507 7.58 -12.46 7.67
N ASN A 508 6.44 -12.21 8.31
CA ASN A 508 6.25 -11.03 9.13
C ASN A 508 7.09 -11.07 10.42
N LEU A 509 7.13 -12.21 11.08
CA LEU A 509 7.97 -12.41 12.28
C LEU A 509 9.46 -12.31 11.94
N GLY A 510 9.90 -12.92 10.84
CA GLY A 510 11.26 -12.85 10.36
C GLY A 510 11.71 -11.43 10.06
N ASN A 511 10.88 -10.67 9.35
CA ASN A 511 11.16 -9.25 9.07
C ASN A 511 11.29 -8.42 10.35
N LEU A 512 10.39 -8.59 11.32
CA LEU A 512 10.51 -7.91 12.63
C LEU A 512 11.83 -8.24 13.33
N ALA A 513 12.23 -9.50 13.28
CA ALA A 513 13.43 -9.98 13.95
C ALA A 513 14.71 -9.46 13.28
N ILE A 514 14.86 -9.65 11.96
CA ILE A 514 16.11 -9.28 11.25
C ILE A 514 16.30 -7.77 11.13
N LEU A 515 15.21 -7.01 11.01
CA LEU A 515 15.29 -5.55 10.89
C LEU A 515 15.44 -4.85 12.26
N GLY A 516 15.32 -5.62 13.35
CA GLY A 516 15.53 -5.11 14.72
C GLY A 516 14.52 -4.04 15.11
N THR A 517 13.31 -4.14 14.60
CA THR A 517 12.23 -3.18 14.88
C THR A 517 11.63 -3.39 16.27
N ILE A 518 11.77 -4.61 16.80
CA ILE A 518 11.40 -4.97 18.17
C ILE A 518 12.55 -5.68 18.88
#